data_f478f7b03e17a5c10c47d09a40daa820
#
_entry.id   f478f7b03e17a5c10c47d09a40daa820
#
_cell.length_a   1.000
_cell.length_b   1.000
_cell.length_c   1.000
_cell.angle_alpha   90.00
_cell.angle_beta   90.00
_cell.angle_gamma   90.00
#
_symmetry.space_group_name_H-M   'P 1'
#
loop_
_entity.id
_entity.type
_entity.pdbx_description
1 polymer ?
#
loop_
_entity_poly.entity_id
_entity_poly.type
_entity_poly.pdbx_seq_one_letter_code
_entity_poly.pdbx_strand_id
1 'polypeptide(L)'
;CGTIRIVCEADATIDAASTVPAQSATRAAAKPAGEDFALRITGEDFDRTWETVAAYNAEDTSYSFPEGRYTITITYGDPEAEGVDKPYYAGSTEVEVAARRTCTAQITAKIGNSQALVRATESFKKYYNNAEFSVTTGAGNVFTFRPCDATEAESVWVQAGKPLTVKGTARGQSQDGMSEGPLYTFTPEPLEAARPATRHIFTLDARKAGSATLTVTLGEG
;
A
#
# COMPACT_ATOMS: atom_id res chain seq x y z
N CYS A 1 -36.64 17.96 -1.10
CA CYS A 1 -35.75 16.81 -1.35
C CYS A 1 -35.17 16.88 -2.75
N GLY A 2 -33.95 16.41 -2.92
CA GLY A 2 -33.26 16.29 -4.18
C GLY A 2 -32.63 14.90 -4.34
N THR A 3 -31.83 14.74 -5.37
CA THR A 3 -31.15 13.47 -5.71
C THR A 3 -29.65 13.66 -5.72
N ILE A 4 -28.89 12.67 -5.26
CA ILE A 4 -27.44 12.61 -5.36
C ILE A 4 -27.04 11.55 -6.37
N ARG A 5 -26.32 11.93 -7.41
CA ARG A 5 -25.70 11.03 -8.36
C ARG A 5 -24.24 10.81 -7.97
N ILE A 6 -23.83 9.55 -7.89
CA ILE A 6 -22.46 9.19 -7.52
C ILE A 6 -21.67 8.86 -8.78
N VAL A 7 -20.54 9.54 -8.96
CA VAL A 7 -19.54 9.27 -9.98
C VAL A 7 -18.21 9.08 -9.26
N CYS A 8 -17.71 7.86 -9.23
CA CYS A 8 -16.47 7.55 -8.51
C CYS A 8 -15.51 6.75 -9.36
N GLU A 9 -14.24 6.99 -9.10
CA GLU A 9 -13.12 6.28 -9.71
C GLU A 9 -12.00 6.05 -8.70
N ALA A 10 -11.16 5.07 -8.97
CA ALA A 10 -9.98 4.80 -8.18
C ALA A 10 -8.74 5.41 -8.83
N ASP A 11 -7.90 6.04 -8.02
CA ASP A 11 -6.54 6.42 -8.38
C ASP A 11 -5.57 5.42 -7.74
N ALA A 12 -4.98 4.56 -8.55
CA ALA A 12 -4.06 3.51 -8.12
C ALA A 12 -2.60 3.99 -8.08
N THR A 13 -2.35 5.28 -8.08
CA THR A 13 -1.01 5.84 -8.01
C THR A 13 -0.35 5.47 -6.70
N ILE A 14 0.82 4.82 -6.78
CA ILE A 14 1.69 4.46 -5.66
C ILE A 14 3.04 5.11 -5.90
N ASP A 15 3.48 5.92 -4.97
CA ASP A 15 4.82 6.48 -4.98
C ASP A 15 5.84 5.40 -4.60
N ALA A 16 6.85 5.22 -5.43
CA ALA A 16 7.95 4.32 -5.12
C ALA A 16 9.04 5.10 -4.38
N ALA A 17 9.20 4.82 -3.11
CA ALA A 17 10.29 5.34 -2.31
C ALA A 17 11.51 4.42 -2.47
N SER A 18 12.36 4.71 -3.46
CA SER A 18 13.62 4.01 -3.67
C SER A 18 14.72 5.01 -4.00
N THR A 19 15.87 4.87 -3.32
CA THR A 19 17.06 5.69 -3.58
C THR A 19 17.93 5.15 -4.71
N VAL A 20 17.59 3.99 -5.30
CA VAL A 20 18.28 3.42 -6.45
C VAL A 20 17.48 3.74 -7.71
N PRO A 21 17.98 4.65 -8.58
CA PRO A 21 17.17 5.25 -9.66
C PRO A 21 16.70 4.31 -10.76
N ALA A 22 17.24 3.11 -10.85
CA ALA A 22 17.18 2.33 -12.08
C ALA A 22 16.02 1.33 -12.19
N GLN A 23 15.10 1.21 -11.22
CA GLN A 23 14.14 0.11 -11.23
C GLN A 23 12.76 0.44 -10.65
N SER A 24 12.27 1.63 -10.81
CA SER A 24 10.89 1.98 -10.47
C SER A 24 9.93 1.56 -11.58
N ALA A 25 9.79 0.26 -11.80
CA ALA A 25 8.62 -0.23 -12.49
C ALA A 25 7.46 -0.19 -11.48
N THR A 26 6.73 0.90 -11.47
CA THR A 26 5.44 0.98 -10.77
C THR A 26 4.49 0.02 -11.47
N ARG A 27 4.37 -1.17 -10.94
CA ARG A 27 3.27 -2.05 -11.32
C ARG A 27 2.03 -1.43 -10.72
N ALA A 28 1.21 -0.82 -11.56
CA ALA A 28 -0.08 -0.31 -11.14
C ALA A 28 -0.88 -1.45 -10.51
N ALA A 29 -1.33 -1.28 -9.28
CA ALA A 29 -2.29 -2.19 -8.68
C ALA A 29 -3.55 -2.21 -9.55
N ALA A 30 -4.21 -3.37 -9.64
CA ALA A 30 -5.47 -3.46 -10.35
C ALA A 30 -6.46 -2.48 -9.70
N LYS A 31 -7.07 -1.61 -10.52
CA LYS A 31 -8.05 -0.64 -10.03
C LYS A 31 -9.38 -1.33 -9.77
N PRO A 32 -10.01 -1.15 -8.59
CA PRO A 32 -11.39 -1.55 -8.42
C PRO A 32 -12.32 -0.70 -9.30
N ALA A 33 -13.41 -1.31 -9.76
CA ALA A 33 -14.44 -0.58 -10.47
C ALA A 33 -15.19 0.37 -9.52
N GLY A 34 -15.59 1.55 -9.99
CA GLY A 34 -16.31 2.52 -9.17
C GLY A 34 -17.57 1.97 -8.50
N GLU A 35 -18.25 1.04 -9.15
CA GLU A 35 -19.45 0.41 -8.64
C GLU A 35 -19.22 -0.54 -7.46
N ASP A 36 -18.00 -1.01 -7.26
CA ASP A 36 -17.64 -1.97 -6.22
C ASP A 36 -17.26 -1.30 -4.89
N PHE A 37 -17.20 0.01 -4.84
CA PHE A 37 -16.91 0.75 -3.60
C PHE A 37 -18.06 0.68 -2.62
N ALA A 38 -17.76 0.52 -1.34
CA ALA A 38 -18.70 0.76 -0.27
C ALA A 38 -19.01 2.26 -0.18
N LEU A 39 -20.26 2.59 0.11
CA LEU A 39 -20.75 3.96 0.12
C LEU A 39 -21.36 4.32 1.47
N ARG A 40 -21.01 5.49 1.98
CA ARG A 40 -21.67 6.11 3.13
C ARG A 40 -22.03 7.55 2.78
N ILE A 41 -23.25 7.94 3.08
CA ILE A 41 -23.73 9.33 2.94
C ILE A 41 -24.18 9.80 4.31
N THR A 42 -23.62 10.92 4.77
CA THR A 42 -23.96 11.56 6.04
C THR A 42 -24.38 12.99 5.82
N GLY A 43 -25.35 13.45 6.61
CA GLY A 43 -25.83 14.82 6.66
C GLY A 43 -26.23 15.18 8.08
N GLU A 44 -26.90 16.32 8.29
CA GLU A 44 -27.26 16.81 9.63
C GLU A 44 -28.09 15.79 10.43
N ASP A 45 -29.12 15.21 9.80
CA ASP A 45 -29.97 14.17 10.40
C ASP A 45 -30.01 12.91 9.51
N PHE A 46 -28.97 12.65 8.76
CA PHE A 46 -28.90 11.56 7.79
C PHE A 46 -27.59 10.80 7.92
N ASP A 47 -27.68 9.48 8.09
CA ASP A 47 -26.53 8.58 8.06
C ASP A 47 -26.99 7.23 7.50
N ARG A 48 -26.51 6.92 6.30
CA ARG A 48 -26.84 5.64 5.66
C ARG A 48 -25.64 5.08 4.90
N THR A 49 -25.51 3.76 4.93
CA THR A 49 -24.48 3.01 4.23
C THR A 49 -25.10 2.05 3.22
N TRP A 50 -24.37 1.81 2.13
CA TRP A 50 -24.66 0.78 1.12
C TRP A 50 -23.42 -0.10 0.97
N GLU A 51 -23.65 -1.40 0.77
CA GLU A 51 -22.52 -2.33 0.56
C GLU A 51 -21.68 -1.95 -0.66
N THR A 52 -22.35 -1.47 -1.71
CA THR A 52 -21.70 -1.02 -2.93
C THR A 52 -22.42 0.19 -3.53
N VAL A 53 -21.69 0.95 -4.34
CA VAL A 53 -22.29 2.02 -5.18
C VAL A 53 -23.30 1.42 -6.16
N ALA A 54 -23.07 0.21 -6.66
CA ALA A 54 -24.04 -0.49 -7.51
C ALA A 54 -25.38 -0.73 -6.77
N ALA A 55 -25.35 -1.10 -5.49
CA ALA A 55 -26.55 -1.26 -4.67
C ALA A 55 -27.30 0.07 -4.50
N TYR A 56 -26.57 1.16 -4.30
CA TYR A 56 -27.15 2.51 -4.26
C TYR A 56 -27.83 2.86 -5.58
N ASN A 57 -27.18 2.61 -6.71
CA ASN A 57 -27.72 2.91 -8.04
C ASN A 57 -28.94 2.04 -8.40
N ALA A 58 -29.08 0.88 -7.77
CA ALA A 58 -30.23 -0.01 -7.98
C ALA A 58 -31.49 0.43 -7.20
N GLU A 59 -31.33 1.29 -6.19
CA GLU A 59 -32.45 1.86 -5.46
C GLU A 59 -33.06 3.07 -6.20
N ASP A 60 -34.35 3.29 -6.03
CA ASP A 60 -34.96 4.55 -6.42
C ASP A 60 -34.67 5.60 -5.37
N THR A 61 -33.60 6.36 -5.57
CA THR A 61 -33.17 7.46 -4.69
C THR A 61 -33.60 8.82 -5.18
N SER A 62 -34.48 8.88 -6.18
CA SER A 62 -35.00 10.13 -6.70
C SER A 62 -35.71 10.94 -5.60
N TYR A 63 -35.23 12.17 -5.39
CA TYR A 63 -35.76 13.09 -4.36
C TYR A 63 -35.79 12.53 -2.94
N SER A 64 -34.87 11.62 -2.62
CA SER A 64 -34.79 10.97 -1.31
C SER A 64 -34.06 11.79 -0.26
N PHE A 65 -33.30 12.79 -0.66
CA PHE A 65 -32.46 13.59 0.24
C PHE A 65 -33.10 14.94 0.55
N PRO A 66 -33.36 15.26 1.82
CA PRO A 66 -33.68 16.63 2.24
C PRO A 66 -32.64 17.63 1.75
N GLU A 67 -33.07 18.89 1.63
CA GLU A 67 -32.15 19.98 1.31
C GLU A 67 -31.09 20.11 2.40
N GLY A 68 -29.83 20.31 2.00
CA GLY A 68 -28.74 20.48 2.95
C GLY A 68 -27.42 19.99 2.41
N ARG A 69 -26.42 20.01 3.26
CA ARG A 69 -25.07 19.56 2.97
C ARG A 69 -24.89 18.10 3.37
N TYR A 70 -24.27 17.33 2.47
CA TYR A 70 -23.97 15.91 2.68
C TYR A 70 -22.50 15.62 2.41
N THR A 71 -21.95 14.72 3.22
CA THR A 71 -20.63 14.14 2.99
C THR A 71 -20.81 12.74 2.41
N ILE A 72 -20.16 12.49 1.28
CA ILE A 72 -20.18 11.20 0.59
C ILE A 72 -18.79 10.59 0.72
N THR A 73 -18.73 9.38 1.29
CA THR A 73 -17.49 8.63 1.50
C THR A 73 -17.57 7.31 0.78
N ILE A 74 -16.52 7.00 0.03
CA ILE A 74 -16.36 5.72 -0.64
C ILE A 74 -15.10 5.02 -0.12
N THR A 75 -15.19 3.71 0.06
CA THR A 75 -14.06 2.87 0.49
C THR A 75 -14.06 1.54 -0.25
N TYR A 76 -12.88 0.97 -0.41
CA TYR A 76 -12.69 -0.36 -0.96
C TYR A 76 -11.59 -1.08 -0.20
N GLY A 77 -11.87 -2.29 0.25
CA GLY A 77 -10.95 -3.08 1.06
C GLY A 77 -11.03 -2.77 2.55
N ASP A 78 -10.13 -3.38 3.30
CA ASP A 78 -10.03 -3.25 4.75
C ASP A 78 -8.73 -2.53 5.10
N PRO A 79 -8.79 -1.37 5.80
CA PRO A 79 -7.58 -0.63 6.17
C PRO A 79 -6.69 -1.37 7.17
N GLU A 80 -7.22 -2.35 7.86
CA GLU A 80 -6.47 -3.17 8.84
C GLU A 80 -5.92 -4.46 8.25
N ALA A 81 -6.32 -4.85 7.04
CA ALA A 81 -5.84 -6.05 6.38
C ALA A 81 -4.43 -5.85 5.83
N GLU A 82 -3.56 -6.82 6.09
CA GLU A 82 -2.19 -6.86 5.59
C GLU A 82 -1.93 -8.13 4.80
N GLY A 83 -1.04 -8.07 3.83
CA GLY A 83 -0.63 -9.21 3.02
C GLY A 83 -0.59 -8.92 1.53
N VAL A 84 -0.49 -9.98 0.74
CA VAL A 84 -0.55 -9.90 -0.72
C VAL A 84 -1.97 -9.59 -1.17
N ASP A 85 -2.11 -8.68 -2.12
CA ASP A 85 -3.40 -8.30 -2.71
C ASP A 85 -4.45 -7.81 -1.69
N LYS A 86 -4.03 -6.88 -0.83
CA LYS A 86 -4.88 -6.24 0.19
C LYS A 86 -4.90 -4.71 0.06
N PRO A 87 -5.19 -4.14 -1.14
CA PRO A 87 -5.25 -2.69 -1.29
C PRO A 87 -6.46 -2.11 -0.55
N TYR A 88 -6.27 -0.92 0.01
CA TYR A 88 -7.33 -0.12 0.59
C TYR A 88 -7.41 1.21 -0.11
N TYR A 89 -8.61 1.57 -0.55
CA TYR A 89 -8.89 2.85 -1.20
C TYR A 89 -9.93 3.62 -0.39
N ALA A 90 -9.75 4.92 -0.30
CA ALA A 90 -10.70 5.81 0.36
C ALA A 90 -10.78 7.15 -0.36
N GLY A 91 -11.96 7.71 -0.39
CA GLY A 91 -12.22 9.04 -0.93
C GLY A 91 -13.49 9.63 -0.35
N SER A 92 -13.57 10.94 -0.33
CA SER A 92 -14.70 11.68 0.24
C SER A 92 -14.91 13.00 -0.50
N THR A 93 -16.15 13.43 -0.58
CA THR A 93 -16.53 14.75 -1.08
C THR A 93 -17.76 15.28 -0.35
N GLU A 94 -17.97 16.57 -0.43
CA GLU A 94 -19.17 17.22 0.06
C GLU A 94 -20.02 17.72 -1.10
N VAL A 95 -21.33 17.58 -0.98
CA VAL A 95 -22.28 18.12 -1.94
C VAL A 95 -23.41 18.87 -1.21
N GLU A 96 -24.03 19.82 -1.90
CA GLU A 96 -25.20 20.51 -1.45
C GLU A 96 -26.43 20.08 -2.26
N VAL A 97 -27.43 19.57 -1.57
CA VAL A 97 -28.67 19.11 -2.19
C VAL A 97 -29.69 20.25 -2.14
N ALA A 98 -30.21 20.63 -3.30
CA ALA A 98 -31.32 21.58 -3.45
C ALA A 98 -32.61 20.84 -3.83
N ALA A 99 -33.74 21.47 -3.54
CA ALA A 99 -35.07 20.94 -3.84
C ALA A 99 -35.22 20.62 -5.33
N ARG A 100 -35.73 19.43 -5.61
CA ARG A 100 -36.08 18.97 -6.97
C ARG A 100 -34.92 19.04 -7.96
N ARG A 101 -33.68 18.99 -7.46
CA ARG A 101 -32.47 18.98 -8.30
C ARG A 101 -31.65 17.75 -8.04
N THR A 102 -30.91 17.36 -9.08
CA THR A 102 -29.91 16.33 -8.99
C THR A 102 -28.54 17.01 -8.83
N CYS A 103 -27.82 16.71 -7.77
CA CYS A 103 -26.41 17.06 -7.65
C CYS A 103 -25.54 15.84 -7.95
N THR A 104 -24.35 16.07 -8.49
CA THR A 104 -23.39 15.03 -8.81
C THR A 104 -22.23 15.10 -7.84
N ALA A 105 -21.99 13.99 -7.15
CA ALA A 105 -20.80 13.80 -6.32
C ALA A 105 -19.73 13.11 -7.16
N GLN A 106 -18.65 13.83 -7.47
CA GLN A 106 -17.46 13.24 -8.09
C GLN A 106 -16.43 12.94 -7.00
N ILE A 107 -16.02 11.68 -6.92
CA ILE A 107 -15.10 11.21 -5.88
C ILE A 107 -13.99 10.40 -6.52
N THR A 108 -12.76 10.79 -6.22
CA THR A 108 -11.57 10.01 -6.55
C THR A 108 -11.06 9.35 -5.28
N ALA A 109 -11.11 8.03 -5.22
CA ALA A 109 -10.54 7.26 -4.12
C ALA A 109 -9.07 7.01 -4.36
N LYS A 110 -8.26 7.32 -3.37
CA LYS A 110 -6.81 7.09 -3.38
C LYS A 110 -6.44 5.92 -2.47
N ILE A 111 -5.28 5.33 -2.71
CA ILE A 111 -4.73 4.28 -1.86
C ILE A 111 -4.47 4.86 -0.47
N GLY A 112 -5.05 4.25 0.55
CA GLY A 112 -4.95 4.70 1.94
C GLY A 112 -4.01 3.88 2.80
N ASN A 113 -3.58 2.69 2.35
CA ASN A 113 -2.56 1.89 3.01
C ASN A 113 -1.22 1.99 2.29
N SER A 114 -0.26 1.18 2.69
CA SER A 114 1.13 1.22 2.21
C SER A 114 1.56 -0.13 1.68
N GLN A 115 2.68 -0.17 0.97
CA GLN A 115 3.32 -1.42 0.57
C GLN A 115 4.74 -1.51 1.12
N ALA A 116 5.21 -2.73 1.35
CA ALA A 116 6.58 -3.02 1.75
C ALA A 116 7.16 -4.17 0.92
N LEU A 117 8.45 -4.08 0.67
CA LEU A 117 9.20 -5.02 -0.15
C LEU A 117 10.67 -4.99 0.27
N VAL A 118 11.29 -6.15 0.38
CA VAL A 118 12.74 -6.28 0.54
C VAL A 118 13.33 -6.82 -0.76
N ARG A 119 14.34 -6.15 -1.28
CA ARG A 119 15.06 -6.61 -2.46
C ARG A 119 16.58 -6.42 -2.31
N ALA A 120 17.34 -7.13 -3.13
CA ALA A 120 18.78 -7.03 -3.15
C ALA A 120 19.26 -6.51 -4.51
N THR A 121 20.30 -5.68 -4.49
CA THR A 121 21.01 -5.25 -5.70
C THR A 121 21.86 -6.42 -6.26
N GLU A 122 22.24 -6.32 -7.52
CA GLU A 122 23.19 -7.28 -8.12
C GLU A 122 24.52 -7.29 -7.39
N SER A 123 24.96 -6.12 -6.88
CA SER A 123 26.15 -6.02 -6.05
C SER A 123 26.03 -6.80 -4.76
N PHE A 124 24.88 -6.76 -4.09
CA PHE A 124 24.63 -7.58 -2.90
C PHE A 124 24.67 -9.08 -3.22
N LYS A 125 23.99 -9.50 -4.28
CA LYS A 125 23.94 -10.91 -4.73
C LYS A 125 25.31 -11.47 -5.11
N LYS A 126 26.25 -10.60 -5.47
CA LYS A 126 27.62 -10.99 -5.79
C LYS A 126 28.40 -11.46 -4.55
N TYR A 127 28.13 -10.88 -3.39
CA TYR A 127 28.86 -11.13 -2.15
C TYR A 127 28.09 -11.97 -1.13
N TYR A 128 26.77 -12.07 -1.27
CA TYR A 128 25.89 -12.78 -0.34
C TYR A 128 24.93 -13.71 -1.06
N ASN A 129 24.56 -14.77 -0.38
CA ASN A 129 23.53 -15.71 -0.81
C ASN A 129 22.65 -16.13 0.38
N ASN A 130 21.63 -16.92 0.10
CA ASN A 130 20.71 -17.45 1.12
C ASN A 130 20.20 -16.33 2.07
N ALA A 131 19.87 -15.18 1.51
CA ALA A 131 19.33 -14.07 2.27
C ALA A 131 17.88 -14.33 2.65
N GLU A 132 17.56 -14.19 3.93
CA GLU A 132 16.22 -14.27 4.46
C GLU A 132 15.97 -13.06 5.35
N PHE A 133 15.01 -12.21 4.95
CA PHE A 133 14.68 -10.99 5.63
C PHE A 133 13.20 -10.97 5.95
N SER A 134 12.87 -10.50 7.16
CA SER A 134 11.50 -10.36 7.63
C SER A 134 11.15 -8.90 7.85
N VAL A 135 9.97 -8.52 7.38
CA VAL A 135 9.34 -7.23 7.71
C VAL A 135 8.27 -7.51 8.74
N THR A 136 8.44 -6.92 9.92
CA THR A 136 7.44 -6.96 11.00
C THR A 136 6.68 -5.65 11.01
N THR A 137 5.37 -5.73 10.90
CA THR A 137 4.50 -4.54 10.88
C THR A 137 4.11 -4.12 12.29
N GLY A 138 3.69 -2.87 12.44
CA GLY A 138 3.17 -2.37 13.72
C GLY A 138 1.90 -3.09 14.19
N ALA A 139 1.20 -3.76 13.29
CA ALA A 139 0.05 -4.63 13.61
C ALA A 139 0.46 -6.01 14.13
N GLY A 140 1.75 -6.37 14.04
CA GLY A 140 2.28 -7.64 14.53
C GLY A 140 2.41 -8.74 13.49
N ASN A 141 2.14 -8.45 12.22
CA ASN A 141 2.34 -9.41 11.13
C ASN A 141 3.80 -9.46 10.70
N VAL A 142 4.26 -10.62 10.28
CA VAL A 142 5.62 -10.86 9.81
C VAL A 142 5.57 -11.40 8.39
N PHE A 143 6.26 -10.72 7.47
CA PHE A 143 6.39 -11.14 6.08
C PHE A 143 7.85 -11.43 5.77
N THR A 144 8.12 -12.62 5.21
CA THR A 144 9.46 -13.07 4.90
C THR A 144 9.75 -12.94 3.41
N PHE A 145 10.92 -12.40 3.11
CA PHE A 145 11.44 -12.22 1.75
C PHE A 145 12.77 -12.96 1.59
N ARG A 146 12.99 -13.50 0.41
CA ARG A 146 14.25 -14.14 0.00
C ARG A 146 14.82 -13.41 -1.21
N PRO A 147 15.44 -12.25 -1.00
CA PRO A 147 15.79 -11.35 -2.10
C PRO A 147 16.89 -11.85 -3.02
N CYS A 148 17.68 -12.85 -2.62
CA CYS A 148 18.69 -13.46 -3.49
C CYS A 148 18.14 -14.59 -4.36
N ASP A 149 16.99 -15.17 -4.00
CA ASP A 149 16.44 -16.33 -4.70
C ASP A 149 15.40 -15.94 -5.75
N ALA A 150 14.74 -14.82 -5.55
CA ALA A 150 13.63 -14.38 -6.40
C ALA A 150 14.10 -13.46 -7.53
N THR A 151 13.55 -13.66 -8.71
CA THR A 151 13.70 -12.73 -9.83
C THR A 151 12.94 -11.41 -9.58
N GLU A 152 11.78 -11.48 -8.93
CA GLU A 152 11.03 -10.32 -8.43
C GLU A 152 10.30 -10.72 -7.16
N ALA A 153 10.45 -9.93 -6.10
CA ALA A 153 9.68 -10.10 -4.88
C ALA A 153 8.33 -9.37 -5.00
N GLU A 154 7.29 -10.02 -4.54
CA GLU A 154 5.96 -9.43 -4.43
C GLU A 154 5.87 -8.50 -3.23
N SER A 155 5.39 -7.27 -3.45
CA SER A 155 5.12 -6.33 -2.36
C SER A 155 3.96 -6.82 -1.51
N VAL A 156 4.02 -6.58 -0.21
CA VAL A 156 2.91 -6.82 0.70
C VAL A 156 2.24 -5.51 1.08
N TRP A 157 0.93 -5.54 1.25
CA TRP A 157 0.18 -4.40 1.78
C TRP A 157 0.28 -4.37 3.29
N VAL A 158 0.53 -3.18 3.84
CA VAL A 158 0.70 -2.94 5.27
C VAL A 158 -0.09 -1.71 5.70
N GLN A 159 -0.43 -1.63 6.96
CA GLN A 159 -1.17 -0.49 7.49
C GLN A 159 -0.32 0.78 7.44
N ALA A 160 -0.89 1.88 6.94
CA ALA A 160 -0.25 3.18 6.98
C ALA A 160 -0.19 3.74 8.41
N GLY A 161 0.80 4.56 8.67
CA GLY A 161 0.97 5.24 9.97
C GLY A 161 1.57 4.38 11.08
N LYS A 162 1.91 3.13 10.78
CA LYS A 162 2.53 2.20 11.73
C LYS A 162 3.97 1.88 11.36
N PRO A 163 4.81 1.49 12.34
CA PRO A 163 6.21 1.20 12.08
C PRO A 163 6.39 -0.10 11.28
N LEU A 164 7.49 -0.14 10.53
CA LEU A 164 7.97 -1.34 9.85
C LEU A 164 9.39 -1.65 10.35
N THR A 165 9.59 -2.85 10.85
CA THR A 165 10.90 -3.32 11.34
C THR A 165 11.42 -4.41 10.41
N VAL A 166 12.62 -4.21 9.88
CA VAL A 166 13.29 -5.16 9.00
C VAL A 166 14.45 -5.81 9.74
N LYS A 167 14.55 -7.13 9.67
CA LYS A 167 15.71 -7.88 10.14
C LYS A 167 15.91 -9.10 9.26
N GLY A 168 17.13 -9.60 9.22
CA GLY A 168 17.39 -10.80 8.45
C GLY A 168 18.83 -11.25 8.54
N THR A 169 19.09 -12.32 7.80
CA THR A 169 20.39 -12.96 7.69
C THR A 169 20.74 -13.21 6.24
N ALA A 170 22.04 -13.24 5.96
CA ALA A 170 22.58 -13.68 4.68
C ALA A 170 23.92 -14.35 4.88
N ARG A 171 24.27 -15.28 4.01
CA ARG A 171 25.60 -15.89 4.02
C ARG A 171 26.52 -15.17 3.06
N GLY A 172 27.74 -14.91 3.51
CA GLY A 172 28.80 -14.45 2.62
C GLY A 172 29.12 -15.50 1.57
N GLN A 173 29.45 -15.08 0.35
CA GLN A 173 29.93 -15.99 -0.68
C GLN A 173 31.30 -16.55 -0.26
N SER A 174 31.44 -17.89 -0.30
CA SER A 174 32.72 -18.51 -0.05
C SER A 174 33.63 -18.33 -1.24
N GLN A 175 34.90 -18.03 -0.99
CA GLN A 175 35.87 -17.81 -2.04
C GLN A 175 36.33 -19.12 -2.75
N ASP A 176 36.16 -20.26 -2.08
CA ASP A 176 36.49 -21.55 -2.63
C ASP A 176 35.34 -22.24 -3.38
N GLY A 177 34.14 -21.69 -3.28
CA GLY A 177 32.95 -22.23 -3.91
C GLY A 177 32.47 -23.58 -3.35
N MET A 178 33.10 -24.11 -2.32
CA MET A 178 32.87 -25.45 -1.80
C MET A 178 32.38 -25.51 -0.36
N SER A 179 32.51 -24.42 0.39
CA SER A 179 32.05 -24.32 1.78
C SER A 179 30.99 -23.24 1.93
N GLU A 180 30.12 -23.40 2.93
CA GLU A 180 29.21 -22.32 3.32
C GLU A 180 30.01 -21.18 3.88
N GLY A 181 29.73 -19.95 3.38
CA GLY A 181 30.30 -18.73 3.93
C GLY A 181 29.71 -18.38 5.31
N PRO A 182 30.31 -17.40 6.01
CA PRO A 182 29.84 -16.98 7.30
C PRO A 182 28.42 -16.40 7.25
N LEU A 183 27.66 -16.60 8.31
CA LEU A 183 26.33 -16.04 8.47
C LEU A 183 26.43 -14.63 9.06
N TYR A 184 25.82 -13.66 8.39
CA TYR A 184 25.72 -12.30 8.84
C TYR A 184 24.27 -11.97 9.24
N THR A 185 24.10 -11.24 10.32
CA THR A 185 22.80 -10.77 10.81
C THR A 185 22.69 -9.28 10.56
N PHE A 186 21.55 -8.83 10.03
CA PHE A 186 21.28 -7.44 9.70
C PHE A 186 20.05 -6.94 10.44
N THR A 187 20.22 -5.82 11.15
CA THR A 187 19.15 -5.16 11.91
C THR A 187 19.14 -3.67 11.59
N PRO A 188 18.64 -3.28 10.41
CA PRO A 188 18.58 -1.88 10.04
C PRO A 188 17.65 -1.06 10.95
N GLU A 189 17.82 0.24 10.94
CA GLU A 189 16.91 1.14 11.65
C GLU A 189 15.47 0.94 11.17
N PRO A 190 14.49 0.86 12.08
CA PRO A 190 13.11 0.72 11.69
C PRO A 190 12.56 1.98 11.04
N LEU A 191 11.61 1.81 10.12
CA LEU A 191 10.80 2.91 9.62
C LEU A 191 9.72 3.21 10.67
N GLU A 192 9.67 4.45 11.16
CA GLU A 192 8.76 4.83 12.24
C GLU A 192 7.29 4.79 11.86
N ALA A 193 6.97 5.20 10.63
CA ALA A 193 5.60 5.19 10.13
C ALA A 193 5.55 4.99 8.62
N ALA A 194 4.82 3.97 8.19
CA ALA A 194 4.56 3.74 6.78
C ALA A 194 3.65 4.84 6.21
N ARG A 195 4.01 5.42 5.07
CA ARG A 195 3.25 6.48 4.42
C ARG A 195 2.14 5.90 3.55
N PRO A 196 0.94 6.50 3.53
CA PRO A 196 -0.12 6.07 2.63
C PRO A 196 0.28 6.25 1.17
N ALA A 197 -0.23 5.38 0.30
CA ALA A 197 0.03 5.36 -1.14
C ALA A 197 1.53 5.29 -1.48
N THR A 198 2.35 4.67 -0.64
CA THR A 198 3.80 4.58 -0.80
C THR A 198 4.25 3.14 -0.69
N ARG A 199 5.10 2.73 -1.62
CA ARG A 199 5.81 1.46 -1.58
C ARG A 199 7.17 1.68 -0.93
N HIS A 200 7.35 1.14 0.27
CA HIS A 200 8.62 1.18 0.98
C HIS A 200 9.49 0.02 0.52
N ILE A 201 10.57 0.33 -0.19
CA ILE A 201 11.50 -0.65 -0.73
C ILE A 201 12.76 -0.65 0.14
N PHE A 202 12.96 -1.73 0.88
CA PHE A 202 14.15 -1.95 1.66
C PHE A 202 15.20 -2.64 0.77
N THR A 203 16.18 -1.88 0.35
CA THR A 203 17.20 -2.33 -0.60
C THR A 203 18.46 -2.76 0.12
N LEU A 204 18.87 -4.00 -0.08
CA LEU A 204 20.12 -4.54 0.40
C LEU A 204 21.20 -4.28 -0.65
N ASP A 205 22.28 -3.61 -0.24
CA ASP A 205 23.40 -3.29 -1.10
C ASP A 205 24.73 -3.62 -0.43
N ALA A 206 25.73 -4.00 -1.21
CA ALA A 206 27.07 -4.29 -0.73
C ALA A 206 28.12 -3.59 -1.60
N ARG A 207 29.00 -2.83 -0.99
CA ARG A 207 30.00 -2.04 -1.71
C ARG A 207 31.33 -2.74 -1.93
N LYS A 208 31.69 -3.74 -1.08
CA LYS A 208 32.96 -4.48 -1.15
C LYS A 208 32.80 -5.90 -0.65
N ALA A 209 33.54 -6.83 -1.23
CA ALA A 209 33.70 -8.18 -0.68
C ALA A 209 34.30 -8.11 0.73
N GLY A 210 33.69 -8.82 1.68
CA GLY A 210 34.20 -8.91 3.06
C GLY A 210 34.06 -7.67 3.92
N SER A 211 33.44 -6.58 3.45
CA SER A 211 33.10 -5.47 4.32
C SER A 211 31.78 -5.76 5.05
N ALA A 212 31.83 -5.71 6.38
CA ALA A 212 30.67 -5.93 7.26
C ALA A 212 29.68 -4.76 7.26
N THR A 213 29.88 -3.75 6.44
CA THR A 213 29.00 -2.59 6.32
C THR A 213 27.98 -2.82 5.21
N LEU A 214 26.85 -3.37 5.60
CA LEU A 214 25.66 -3.37 4.78
C LEU A 214 24.96 -2.03 4.93
N THR A 215 24.82 -1.31 3.82
CA THR A 215 23.94 -0.14 3.82
C THR A 215 22.56 -0.60 3.38
N VAL A 216 21.67 -0.75 4.34
CA VAL A 216 20.24 -0.84 4.04
C VAL A 216 19.76 0.58 3.81
N THR A 217 19.49 0.90 2.57
CA THR A 217 18.93 2.20 2.23
C THR A 217 17.43 2.08 2.29
N LEU A 218 16.83 2.72 3.30
CA LEU A 218 15.39 2.94 3.33
C LEU A 218 15.11 3.99 2.26
N GLY A 219 14.35 3.61 1.23
CA GLY A 219 13.89 4.59 0.25
C GLY A 219 12.88 5.50 0.90
N GLU A 220 13.23 6.75 1.09
CA GLU A 220 12.27 7.82 1.36
C GLU A 220 11.91 8.49 0.03
N GLY A 221 10.63 8.52 -0.30
CA GLY A 221 10.07 9.23 -1.44
C GLY A 221 9.99 10.72 -1.23
#